data_b78abf1d2c23b14682c8a12681136801
#
_entry.id   b78abf1d2c23b14682c8a12681136801
#
_cell.length_a   1.000
_cell.length_b   1.000
_cell.length_c   1.000
_cell.angle_alpha   90.00
_cell.angle_beta   90.00
_cell.angle_gamma   90.00
#
_symmetry.space_group_name_H-M   'P 1'
#
loop_
_entity.id
_entity.type
_entity.pdbx_description
1 polymer ?
#
loop_
_entity_poly.entity_id
_entity_poly.type
_entity_poly.pdbx_seq_one_letter_code
_entity_poly.pdbx_strand_id
1 'polypeptide(L)'
;MDNIRNFSIIAHIDHGKSTLADRIIQLCGGLSDREMEAQVLDSMDIEKERGITIKAQTAALSYKARDGKVYNLNLIDTPGHVDFSYEVSRSLSACEGALLVVDASQGVEAQTVANCYTALELGVEVVPVLNKIDLPAADPDNAIQEIEDVIGIDAQDATRCSAKTGLGVPDVLEALIAKVPPPKGDSEAPLQALIIDSWFDNYVGVVMLVRVMNGTLRPKDKILLMANGSQHLVEQVGVFSPKSVPRESLSAGQVGFVIAGIKELKAAKVGDTITTVTRKAETPLPGFKEVKPQVFAGLYPVEANQYEALRESLEKLKLNDASLQYEPEVSQALGFGFRCGFLGLLHMEIVQERLEREFDMDLITTAPTVVYQVQQRDGTMLQVENPAKMPDPSKIEAILEPIVTVNLYMPQEYVGAVITLCELKRGSQINMSYHGRQVQLTYEIPMGEIVLDFFDRLKSVSRGYASMDYEFKEYCPSDVVKVDILINGDKVDALSIIVHRSNSAYRGREVAAKMREIIPRQMYDVAIQAAIGSNVIARENVKALRKNVLAKCYGGDISRKKKLLEKQKEGKKRMKQVGTVEIPQEAFLAILRVEEK
;
A
#
# COMPACT_ATOMS: atom_id res chain seq x y z
N MET A 1 13.93 27.89 -19.32
CA MET A 1 13.03 26.76 -19.10
C MET A 1 13.00 25.74 -20.25
N ASP A 2 13.29 26.16 -21.48
CA ASP A 2 13.16 25.31 -22.68
C ASP A 2 14.00 24.01 -22.66
N ASN A 3 15.06 23.99 -21.90
CA ASN A 3 15.94 22.82 -21.72
C ASN A 3 15.67 22.01 -20.45
N ILE A 4 14.54 22.24 -19.78
CA ILE A 4 14.12 21.43 -18.62
C ILE A 4 13.08 20.41 -19.09
N ARG A 5 13.17 19.17 -18.59
CA ARG A 5 12.14 18.12 -18.75
C ARG A 5 11.90 17.47 -17.40
N ASN A 6 10.66 17.56 -16.91
CA ASN A 6 10.23 16.85 -15.71
C ASN A 6 9.40 15.66 -16.15
N PHE A 7 9.82 14.49 -15.78
CA PHE A 7 9.17 13.27 -16.23
C PHE A 7 9.19 12.18 -15.17
N SER A 8 8.24 11.30 -15.28
CA SER A 8 8.15 10.09 -14.47
C SER A 8 8.30 8.85 -15.35
N ILE A 9 8.53 7.70 -14.70
CA ILE A 9 8.46 6.39 -15.35
C ILE A 9 7.29 5.64 -14.76
N ILE A 10 6.31 5.32 -15.58
CA ILE A 10 5.14 4.51 -15.24
C ILE A 10 5.26 3.14 -15.90
N ALA A 11 5.04 2.10 -15.12
CA ALA A 11 5.18 0.72 -15.58
C ALA A 11 4.41 -0.23 -14.67
N HIS A 12 4.10 -1.41 -15.17
CA HIS A 12 3.70 -2.52 -14.32
C HIS A 12 4.89 -3.05 -13.51
N ILE A 13 4.63 -3.79 -12.43
CA ILE A 13 5.66 -4.47 -11.64
C ILE A 13 6.44 -5.40 -12.57
N ASP A 14 7.75 -5.46 -12.40
CA ASP A 14 8.69 -6.28 -13.19
C ASP A 14 8.83 -5.90 -14.68
N HIS A 15 8.19 -4.84 -15.19
CA HIS A 15 8.42 -4.34 -16.56
C HIS A 15 9.78 -3.63 -16.73
N GLY A 16 10.54 -3.46 -15.63
CA GLY A 16 11.90 -2.94 -15.65
C GLY A 16 12.01 -1.44 -15.42
N LYS A 17 11.06 -0.83 -14.70
CA LYS A 17 11.04 0.58 -14.32
C LYS A 17 12.34 1.02 -13.64
N SER A 18 12.69 0.41 -12.49
CA SER A 18 13.88 0.77 -11.70
C SER A 18 15.17 0.51 -12.50
N THR A 19 15.22 -0.58 -13.30
CA THR A 19 16.37 -0.87 -14.17
C THR A 19 16.55 0.21 -15.24
N LEU A 20 15.45 0.72 -15.82
CA LEU A 20 15.52 1.82 -16.80
C LEU A 20 15.96 3.12 -16.15
N ALA A 21 15.44 3.42 -14.95
CA ALA A 21 15.86 4.58 -14.15
C ALA A 21 17.37 4.54 -13.87
N ASP A 22 17.90 3.40 -13.43
CA ASP A 22 19.34 3.20 -13.19
C ASP A 22 20.17 3.47 -14.45
N ARG A 23 19.73 2.97 -15.61
CA ARG A 23 20.42 3.21 -16.89
C ARG A 23 20.39 4.66 -17.33
N ILE A 24 19.27 5.35 -17.11
CA ILE A 24 19.16 6.78 -17.38
C ILE A 24 20.14 7.56 -16.48
N ILE A 25 20.18 7.28 -15.19
CA ILE A 25 21.10 7.90 -14.23
C ILE A 25 22.56 7.66 -14.64
N GLN A 26 22.92 6.42 -14.98
CA GLN A 26 24.26 6.07 -15.45
C GLN A 26 24.64 6.83 -16.73
N LEU A 27 23.75 6.86 -17.73
CA LEU A 27 23.98 7.51 -19.01
C LEU A 27 24.17 9.02 -18.87
N CYS A 28 23.45 9.63 -17.94
CA CYS A 28 23.55 11.07 -17.63
C CYS A 28 24.71 11.41 -16.68
N GLY A 29 25.49 10.43 -16.25
CA GLY A 29 26.64 10.66 -15.35
C GLY A 29 26.27 11.08 -13.93
N GLY A 30 25.07 10.72 -13.47
CA GLY A 30 24.59 11.03 -12.12
C GLY A 30 25.39 10.32 -11.03
N LEU A 31 25.93 9.12 -11.33
CA LEU A 31 26.84 8.35 -10.48
C LEU A 31 27.98 7.75 -11.31
N SER A 32 29.13 7.58 -10.70
CA SER A 32 30.23 6.82 -11.31
C SER A 32 29.93 5.32 -11.36
N ASP A 33 30.54 4.58 -12.30
CA ASP A 33 30.35 3.12 -12.41
C ASP A 33 30.67 2.35 -11.11
N ARG A 34 31.51 2.91 -10.24
CA ARG A 34 31.86 2.33 -8.93
C ARG A 34 30.82 2.58 -7.84
N GLU A 35 30.00 3.62 -8.01
CA GLU A 35 28.94 4.01 -7.07
C GLU A 35 27.57 3.48 -7.51
N MET A 36 27.47 2.93 -8.74
CA MET A 36 26.25 2.33 -9.24
C MET A 36 25.97 1.00 -8.51
N GLU A 37 24.87 1.01 -7.78
CA GLU A 37 24.24 -0.20 -7.23
C GLU A 37 22.96 -0.49 -8.04
N ALA A 38 22.41 -1.67 -7.90
CA ALA A 38 21.09 -1.95 -8.46
C ALA A 38 20.02 -1.17 -7.69
N GLN A 39 19.03 -0.63 -8.41
CA GLN A 39 17.90 0.12 -7.83
C GLN A 39 18.38 1.32 -6.98
N VAL A 40 19.19 2.19 -7.60
CA VAL A 40 19.79 3.36 -6.94
C VAL A 40 18.74 4.31 -6.33
N LEU A 41 17.57 4.44 -6.94
CA LEU A 41 16.48 5.28 -6.44
C LEU A 41 15.67 4.58 -5.35
N ASP A 42 15.68 3.25 -5.28
CA ASP A 42 15.00 2.51 -4.21
C ASP A 42 15.86 2.59 -2.93
N SER A 43 15.57 3.58 -2.10
CA SER A 43 16.41 3.94 -0.93
C SER A 43 16.14 3.08 0.29
N MET A 44 15.00 2.41 0.36
CA MET A 44 14.61 1.55 1.46
C MET A 44 15.02 0.10 1.21
N ASP A 45 15.50 -0.59 2.24
CA ASP A 45 15.82 -2.02 2.13
C ASP A 45 14.61 -2.86 1.71
N ILE A 46 13.43 -2.48 2.20
CA ILE A 46 12.16 -3.12 1.85
C ILE A 46 11.80 -2.98 0.36
N GLU A 47 12.13 -1.86 -0.28
CA GLU A 47 11.95 -1.66 -1.72
C GLU A 47 12.82 -2.64 -2.52
N LYS A 48 14.11 -2.75 -2.14
CA LYS A 48 15.08 -3.65 -2.79
C LYS A 48 14.73 -5.12 -2.58
N GLU A 49 14.30 -5.50 -1.37
CA GLU A 49 13.92 -6.88 -1.05
C GLU A 49 12.65 -7.32 -1.79
N ARG A 50 11.66 -6.43 -1.90
CA ARG A 50 10.38 -6.72 -2.55
C ARG A 50 10.40 -6.45 -4.06
N GLY A 51 11.43 -5.77 -4.58
CA GLY A 51 11.54 -5.39 -5.99
C GLY A 51 10.48 -4.37 -6.44
N ILE A 52 9.95 -3.57 -5.53
CA ILE A 52 8.92 -2.56 -5.80
C ILE A 52 9.34 -1.20 -5.27
N THR A 53 9.06 -0.15 -6.02
CA THR A 53 9.18 1.23 -5.51
C THR A 53 7.97 1.54 -4.63
N ILE A 54 8.22 1.99 -3.42
CA ILE A 54 7.20 2.37 -2.43
C ILE A 54 7.05 3.86 -2.40
N LYS A 55 8.18 4.58 -2.40
CA LYS A 55 8.24 6.03 -2.26
C LYS A 55 8.80 6.68 -3.51
N ALA A 56 8.17 7.79 -3.93
CA ALA A 56 8.69 8.59 -5.01
C ALA A 56 10.07 9.17 -4.66
N GLN A 57 11.04 8.97 -5.54
CA GLN A 57 12.39 9.53 -5.46
C GLN A 57 12.65 10.44 -6.65
N THR A 58 13.54 11.40 -6.51
CA THR A 58 13.85 12.33 -7.60
C THR A 58 15.33 12.32 -7.93
N ALA A 59 15.65 12.44 -9.23
CA ALA A 59 17.00 12.63 -9.69
C ALA A 59 17.07 13.77 -10.72
N ALA A 60 17.84 14.80 -10.39
CA ALA A 60 18.17 15.88 -11.31
C ALA A 60 19.43 15.51 -12.11
N LEU A 61 19.27 15.33 -13.40
CA LEU A 61 20.28 14.79 -14.31
C LEU A 61 20.59 15.82 -15.41
N SER A 62 21.78 15.73 -15.97
CA SER A 62 22.22 16.56 -17.11
C SER A 62 22.51 15.67 -18.30
N TYR A 63 21.82 15.89 -19.41
CA TYR A 63 21.98 15.10 -20.63
C TYR A 63 22.33 15.98 -21.83
N LYS A 64 23.40 15.65 -22.54
CA LYS A 64 23.77 16.29 -23.80
C LYS A 64 23.09 15.56 -24.96
N ALA A 65 22.04 16.18 -25.50
CA ALA A 65 21.27 15.61 -26.59
C ALA A 65 22.00 15.66 -27.95
N ARG A 66 21.46 14.93 -28.92
CA ARG A 66 21.99 14.88 -30.30
C ARG A 66 21.94 16.23 -31.03
N ASP A 67 21.03 17.13 -30.60
CA ASP A 67 20.97 18.52 -31.08
C ASP A 67 22.10 19.40 -30.59
N GLY A 68 22.98 18.86 -29.74
CA GLY A 68 24.12 19.55 -29.14
C GLY A 68 23.83 20.37 -27.90
N LYS A 69 22.55 20.49 -27.50
CA LYS A 69 22.15 21.22 -26.30
C LYS A 69 22.25 20.32 -25.07
N VAL A 70 22.37 20.96 -23.90
CA VAL A 70 22.34 20.30 -22.60
C VAL A 70 20.96 20.48 -22.01
N TYR A 71 20.31 19.37 -21.69
CA TYR A 71 19.01 19.34 -21.05
C TYR A 71 19.14 18.97 -19.57
N ASN A 72 18.34 19.62 -18.73
CA ASN A 72 18.17 19.29 -17.33
C ASN A 72 16.95 18.37 -17.23
N LEU A 73 17.19 17.11 -16.92
CA LEU A 73 16.18 16.07 -16.81
C LEU A 73 15.90 15.82 -15.33
N ASN A 74 14.69 16.11 -14.89
CA ASN A 74 14.23 15.78 -13.53
C ASN A 74 13.39 14.52 -13.61
N LEU A 75 14.00 13.41 -13.28
CA LEU A 75 13.32 12.11 -13.13
C LEU A 75 12.62 12.08 -11.77
N ILE A 76 11.34 11.77 -11.76
CA ILE A 76 10.55 11.51 -10.56
C ILE A 76 10.10 10.05 -10.65
N ASP A 77 10.74 9.19 -9.89
CA ASP A 77 10.39 7.76 -9.86
C ASP A 77 9.09 7.56 -9.08
N THR A 78 8.19 6.72 -9.59
CA THR A 78 6.85 6.50 -9.03
C THR A 78 6.65 5.05 -8.65
N PRO A 79 5.87 4.74 -7.60
CA PRO A 79 5.40 3.38 -7.35
C PRO A 79 4.64 2.81 -8.55
N GLY A 80 4.66 1.49 -8.70
CA GLY A 80 3.91 0.80 -9.76
C GLY A 80 2.60 0.16 -9.29
N HIS A 81 2.41 -0.05 -7.98
CA HIS A 81 1.30 -0.82 -7.43
C HIS A 81 0.05 0.03 -7.19
N VAL A 82 -1.14 -0.58 -7.35
CA VAL A 82 -2.45 0.10 -7.18
C VAL A 82 -2.64 0.73 -5.80
N ASP A 83 -2.16 0.10 -4.74
CA ASP A 83 -2.24 0.64 -3.37
C ASP A 83 -1.50 1.97 -3.21
N PHE A 84 -0.60 2.31 -4.14
CA PHE A 84 0.15 3.58 -4.17
C PHE A 84 -0.31 4.53 -5.26
N SER A 85 -1.50 4.36 -5.81
CA SER A 85 -2.06 5.22 -6.87
C SER A 85 -2.06 6.71 -6.48
N TYR A 86 -2.20 7.01 -5.20
CA TYR A 86 -2.09 8.37 -4.67
C TYR A 86 -0.67 8.95 -4.83
N GLU A 87 0.36 8.16 -4.55
CA GLU A 87 1.77 8.54 -4.75
C GLU A 87 2.07 8.75 -6.24
N VAL A 88 1.52 7.89 -7.11
CA VAL A 88 1.62 8.02 -8.57
C VAL A 88 1.01 9.34 -9.03
N SER A 89 -0.21 9.64 -8.61
CA SER A 89 -0.92 10.89 -8.96
C SER A 89 -0.15 12.14 -8.53
N ARG A 90 0.42 12.14 -7.31
CA ARG A 90 1.24 13.26 -6.79
C ARG A 90 2.50 13.47 -7.62
N SER A 91 3.21 12.39 -7.92
CA SER A 91 4.45 12.44 -8.69
C SER A 91 4.20 12.92 -10.12
N LEU A 92 3.16 12.39 -10.76
CA LEU A 92 2.75 12.81 -12.10
C LEU A 92 2.33 14.29 -12.15
N SER A 93 1.69 14.81 -11.10
CA SER A 93 1.32 16.24 -11.00
C SER A 93 2.54 17.18 -11.00
N ALA A 94 3.72 16.67 -10.72
CA ALA A 94 4.97 17.42 -10.79
C ALA A 94 5.70 17.30 -12.13
N CYS A 95 5.14 16.53 -13.08
CA CYS A 95 5.74 16.20 -14.36
C CYS A 95 4.96 16.80 -15.54
N GLU A 96 5.66 17.08 -16.63
CA GLU A 96 5.08 17.39 -17.93
C GLU A 96 5.02 16.15 -18.83
N GLY A 97 5.78 15.07 -18.51
CA GLY A 97 5.80 13.83 -19.29
C GLY A 97 5.93 12.58 -18.45
N ALA A 98 5.56 11.45 -19.04
CA ALA A 98 5.73 10.11 -18.46
C ALA A 98 6.21 9.13 -19.53
N LEU A 99 7.25 8.35 -19.19
CA LEU A 99 7.64 7.18 -19.97
C LEU A 99 6.74 6.00 -19.60
N LEU A 100 5.93 5.54 -20.52
CA LEU A 100 5.10 4.35 -20.34
C LEU A 100 5.90 3.11 -20.77
N VAL A 101 6.45 2.40 -19.79
CA VAL A 101 7.33 1.25 -20.03
C VAL A 101 6.50 -0.03 -20.04
N VAL A 102 6.52 -0.70 -21.19
CA VAL A 102 5.84 -1.98 -21.41
C VAL A 102 6.88 -3.05 -21.71
N ASP A 103 6.78 -4.19 -21.04
CA ASP A 103 7.59 -5.37 -21.34
C ASP A 103 7.12 -5.96 -22.67
N ALA A 104 8.01 -5.98 -23.68
CA ALA A 104 7.68 -6.49 -25.01
C ALA A 104 7.38 -7.99 -25.05
N SER A 105 7.63 -8.73 -23.98
CA SER A 105 7.33 -10.16 -23.86
C SER A 105 5.99 -10.45 -23.16
N GLN A 106 5.51 -9.53 -22.31
CA GLN A 106 4.29 -9.69 -21.51
C GLN A 106 3.13 -8.84 -22.06
N GLY A 107 3.44 -7.69 -22.69
CA GLY A 107 2.43 -6.77 -23.22
C GLY A 107 1.84 -5.85 -22.17
N VAL A 108 0.60 -5.38 -22.42
CA VAL A 108 -0.12 -4.44 -21.53
C VAL A 108 -0.76 -5.17 -20.37
N GLU A 109 -0.55 -4.66 -19.16
CA GLU A 109 -1.13 -5.18 -17.92
C GLU A 109 -1.95 -4.12 -17.16
N ALA A 110 -2.72 -4.52 -16.15
CA ALA A 110 -3.69 -3.68 -15.45
C ALA A 110 -3.10 -2.35 -14.96
N GLN A 111 -1.94 -2.40 -14.29
CA GLN A 111 -1.30 -1.19 -13.75
C GLN A 111 -0.74 -0.28 -14.85
N THR A 112 -0.36 -0.84 -16.00
CA THR A 112 0.02 -0.06 -17.18
C THR A 112 -1.14 0.83 -17.61
N VAL A 113 -2.34 0.26 -17.71
CA VAL A 113 -3.57 0.95 -18.10
C VAL A 113 -3.95 2.01 -17.07
N ALA A 114 -4.06 1.63 -15.82
CA ALA A 114 -4.48 2.52 -14.72
C ALA A 114 -3.55 3.73 -14.57
N ASN A 115 -2.23 3.50 -14.57
CA ASN A 115 -1.25 4.58 -14.44
C ASN A 115 -1.22 5.49 -15.67
N CYS A 116 -1.45 4.93 -16.87
CA CYS A 116 -1.54 5.72 -18.09
C CYS A 116 -2.76 6.64 -18.08
N TYR A 117 -3.94 6.14 -17.68
CA TYR A 117 -5.13 6.97 -17.56
C TYR A 117 -4.96 8.07 -16.52
N THR A 118 -4.34 7.77 -15.37
CA THR A 118 -4.00 8.80 -14.38
C THR A 118 -3.10 9.89 -14.97
N ALA A 119 -2.11 9.53 -15.80
CA ALA A 119 -1.26 10.51 -16.48
C ALA A 119 -2.05 11.37 -17.47
N LEU A 120 -2.91 10.76 -18.27
CA LEU A 120 -3.76 11.46 -19.26
C LEU A 120 -4.76 12.40 -18.59
N GLU A 121 -5.40 12.01 -17.49
CA GLU A 121 -6.32 12.85 -16.71
C GLU A 121 -5.61 14.10 -16.14
N LEU A 122 -4.33 13.98 -15.78
CA LEU A 122 -3.51 15.09 -15.32
C LEU A 122 -2.93 15.95 -16.46
N GLY A 123 -3.18 15.57 -17.73
CA GLY A 123 -2.66 16.27 -18.90
C GLY A 123 -1.16 16.08 -19.10
N VAL A 124 -0.59 14.99 -18.61
CA VAL A 124 0.82 14.62 -18.76
C VAL A 124 1.02 13.94 -20.11
N GLU A 125 2.05 14.33 -20.87
CA GLU A 125 2.39 13.70 -22.16
C GLU A 125 2.96 12.31 -21.95
N VAL A 126 2.35 11.30 -22.55
CA VAL A 126 2.75 9.90 -22.39
C VAL A 126 3.61 9.45 -23.57
N VAL A 127 4.81 8.96 -23.28
CA VAL A 127 5.78 8.48 -24.28
C VAL A 127 5.93 6.96 -24.13
N PRO A 128 5.40 6.14 -25.07
CA PRO A 128 5.51 4.68 -25.03
C PRO A 128 6.95 4.19 -25.23
N VAL A 129 7.36 3.24 -24.39
CA VAL A 129 8.68 2.60 -24.44
C VAL A 129 8.53 1.08 -24.31
N LEU A 130 9.01 0.32 -25.27
CA LEU A 130 9.01 -1.13 -25.27
C LEU A 130 10.34 -1.63 -24.69
N ASN A 131 10.29 -2.22 -23.52
CA ASN A 131 11.47 -2.72 -22.81
C ASN A 131 11.63 -4.23 -23.00
N LYS A 132 12.80 -4.73 -22.60
CA LYS A 132 13.19 -6.16 -22.64
C LYS A 132 13.19 -6.76 -24.05
N ILE A 133 13.51 -5.96 -25.07
CA ILE A 133 13.60 -6.44 -26.47
C ILE A 133 14.74 -7.47 -26.68
N ASP A 134 15.61 -7.65 -25.68
CA ASP A 134 16.67 -8.66 -25.66
C ASP A 134 16.16 -10.08 -25.35
N LEU A 135 14.92 -10.21 -24.89
CA LEU A 135 14.34 -11.51 -24.57
C LEU A 135 13.88 -12.24 -25.84
N PRO A 136 14.11 -13.57 -25.95
CA PRO A 136 13.64 -14.36 -27.09
C PRO A 136 12.13 -14.36 -27.30
N ALA A 137 11.35 -14.13 -26.24
CA ALA A 137 9.90 -14.05 -26.27
C ALA A 137 9.35 -12.65 -26.57
N ALA A 138 10.22 -11.65 -26.74
CA ALA A 138 9.81 -10.28 -27.03
C ALA A 138 9.08 -10.19 -28.38
N ASP A 139 7.90 -9.58 -28.37
CA ASP A 139 7.06 -9.32 -29.56
C ASP A 139 6.65 -7.83 -29.56
N PRO A 140 7.58 -6.93 -29.98
CA PRO A 140 7.32 -5.49 -29.94
C PRO A 140 6.12 -5.04 -30.78
N ASP A 141 5.85 -5.71 -31.90
CA ASP A 141 4.76 -5.34 -32.80
C ASP A 141 3.39 -5.67 -32.16
N ASN A 142 3.29 -6.83 -31.49
CA ASN A 142 2.11 -7.16 -30.70
C ASN A 142 1.92 -6.21 -29.51
N ALA A 143 3.00 -5.84 -28.81
CA ALA A 143 2.92 -4.89 -27.70
C ALA A 143 2.45 -3.49 -28.14
N ILE A 144 2.86 -3.01 -29.31
CA ILE A 144 2.36 -1.77 -29.93
C ILE A 144 0.85 -1.87 -30.14
N GLN A 145 0.38 -2.96 -30.77
CA GLN A 145 -1.04 -3.16 -31.03
C GLN A 145 -1.85 -3.22 -29.73
N GLU A 146 -1.36 -3.88 -28.69
CA GLU A 146 -2.02 -3.91 -27.39
C GLU A 146 -2.11 -2.52 -26.74
N ILE A 147 -1.06 -1.68 -26.83
CA ILE A 147 -1.09 -0.30 -26.33
C ILE A 147 -2.19 0.50 -27.06
N GLU A 148 -2.27 0.39 -28.38
CA GLU A 148 -3.26 1.09 -29.18
C GLU A 148 -4.69 0.60 -28.92
N ASP A 149 -4.88 -0.74 -28.84
CA ASP A 149 -6.20 -1.36 -28.68
C ASP A 149 -6.77 -1.24 -27.27
N VAL A 150 -5.89 -1.36 -26.23
CA VAL A 150 -6.32 -1.39 -24.82
C VAL A 150 -6.30 -0.01 -24.19
N ILE A 151 -5.24 0.77 -24.44
CA ILE A 151 -5.06 2.10 -23.82
C ILE A 151 -5.61 3.21 -24.72
N GLY A 152 -5.53 3.04 -26.04
CA GLY A 152 -6.03 4.00 -27.03
C GLY A 152 -5.06 5.15 -27.33
N ILE A 153 -3.77 4.99 -27.07
CA ILE A 153 -2.72 5.97 -27.43
C ILE A 153 -1.92 5.46 -28.63
N ASP A 154 -1.43 6.39 -29.48
CA ASP A 154 -0.55 6.05 -30.59
C ASP A 154 0.80 5.53 -30.09
N ALA A 155 1.18 4.33 -30.51
CA ALA A 155 2.43 3.67 -30.13
C ALA A 155 3.29 3.25 -31.33
N GLN A 156 2.96 3.67 -32.57
CA GLN A 156 3.68 3.26 -33.78
C GLN A 156 5.17 3.67 -33.74
N ASP A 157 5.48 4.80 -33.14
CA ASP A 157 6.83 5.31 -32.95
C ASP A 157 7.38 5.06 -31.54
N ALA A 158 6.86 4.05 -30.83
CA ALA A 158 7.35 3.64 -29.51
C ALA A 158 8.84 3.24 -29.58
N THR A 159 9.61 3.77 -28.63
CA THR A 159 11.04 3.49 -28.57
C THR A 159 11.27 2.06 -28.05
N ARG A 160 12.13 1.31 -28.73
CA ARG A 160 12.49 -0.06 -28.36
C ARG A 160 13.80 -0.07 -27.59
N CYS A 161 13.83 -0.65 -26.41
CA CYS A 161 15.05 -0.69 -25.58
C CYS A 161 15.18 -1.98 -24.77
N SER A 162 16.38 -2.19 -24.24
CA SER A 162 16.66 -3.14 -23.18
C SER A 162 17.37 -2.39 -22.05
N ALA A 163 16.66 -2.12 -20.97
CA ALA A 163 17.23 -1.49 -19.79
C ALA A 163 18.38 -2.34 -19.20
N LYS A 164 18.28 -3.68 -19.29
CA LYS A 164 19.33 -4.60 -18.83
C LYS A 164 20.64 -4.44 -19.57
N THR A 165 20.61 -4.35 -20.90
CA THR A 165 21.81 -4.26 -21.73
C THR A 165 22.22 -2.82 -22.05
N GLY A 166 21.32 -1.84 -21.87
CA GLY A 166 21.52 -0.44 -22.25
C GLY A 166 21.17 -0.13 -23.70
N LEU A 167 20.78 -1.15 -24.49
CA LEU A 167 20.41 -0.98 -25.89
C LEU A 167 19.18 -0.06 -26.03
N GLY A 168 19.24 0.94 -26.91
CA GLY A 168 18.13 1.85 -27.20
C GLY A 168 17.82 2.89 -26.11
N VAL A 169 18.49 2.86 -24.95
CA VAL A 169 18.24 3.84 -23.87
C VAL A 169 18.55 5.30 -24.29
N PRO A 170 19.59 5.59 -25.06
CA PRO A 170 19.79 6.94 -25.62
C PRO A 170 18.61 7.39 -26.48
N ASP A 171 17.99 6.49 -27.27
CA ASP A 171 16.85 6.81 -28.12
C ASP A 171 15.59 7.15 -27.27
N VAL A 172 15.44 6.48 -26.11
CA VAL A 172 14.39 6.82 -25.13
C VAL A 172 14.54 8.27 -24.66
N LEU A 173 15.76 8.72 -24.33
CA LEU A 173 16.03 10.09 -23.90
C LEU A 173 15.79 11.12 -25.01
N GLU A 174 16.18 10.80 -26.24
CA GLU A 174 15.88 11.68 -27.40
C GLU A 174 14.38 11.80 -27.66
N ALA A 175 13.63 10.67 -27.59
CA ALA A 175 12.17 10.69 -27.71
C ALA A 175 11.51 11.49 -26.57
N LEU A 176 12.00 11.35 -25.32
CA LEU A 176 11.55 12.13 -24.19
C LEU A 176 11.72 13.64 -24.46
N ILE A 177 12.91 14.07 -24.90
CA ILE A 177 13.22 15.47 -25.17
C ILE A 177 12.34 16.02 -26.29
N ALA A 178 12.08 15.22 -27.32
CA ALA A 178 11.30 15.64 -28.47
C ALA A 178 9.80 15.75 -28.17
N LYS A 179 9.24 14.82 -27.39
CA LYS A 179 7.80 14.73 -27.15
C LYS A 179 7.33 15.48 -25.91
N VAL A 180 8.09 15.41 -24.82
CA VAL A 180 7.70 16.05 -23.55
C VAL A 180 7.91 17.57 -23.65
N PRO A 181 6.88 18.39 -23.38
CA PRO A 181 7.03 19.85 -23.39
C PRO A 181 7.89 20.36 -22.24
N PRO A 182 8.52 21.52 -22.38
CA PRO A 182 9.18 22.18 -21.26
C PRO A 182 8.15 22.65 -20.23
N PRO A 183 8.56 22.81 -18.95
CA PRO A 183 7.68 23.32 -17.91
C PRO A 183 7.23 24.74 -18.19
N LYS A 184 6.00 25.05 -17.80
CA LYS A 184 5.43 26.38 -17.85
C LYS A 184 5.69 27.11 -16.51
N GLY A 185 5.80 28.43 -16.54
CA GLY A 185 5.97 29.27 -15.35
C GLY A 185 6.76 30.55 -15.62
N ASP A 186 6.78 31.42 -14.63
CA ASP A 186 7.51 32.71 -14.68
C ASP A 186 8.41 32.83 -13.45
N SER A 187 9.74 32.91 -13.67
CA SER A 187 10.73 33.04 -12.59
C SER A 187 10.67 34.38 -11.88
N GLU A 188 10.08 35.42 -12.51
CA GLU A 188 9.93 36.75 -11.95
C GLU A 188 8.59 36.95 -11.23
N ALA A 189 7.66 36.02 -11.33
CA ALA A 189 6.38 36.05 -10.59
C ALA A 189 6.56 35.81 -9.07
N PRO A 190 5.55 36.11 -8.24
CA PRO A 190 5.55 35.68 -6.85
C PRO A 190 5.77 34.17 -6.72
N LEU A 191 6.54 33.76 -5.72
CA LEU A 191 6.84 32.32 -5.49
C LEU A 191 5.57 31.54 -5.27
N GLN A 192 5.43 30.46 -6.03
CA GLN A 192 4.48 29.38 -5.82
C GLN A 192 5.21 28.06 -6.02
N ALA A 193 5.50 27.36 -4.92
CA ALA A 193 6.08 26.02 -4.96
C ALA A 193 5.15 25.02 -4.29
N LEU A 194 4.87 23.92 -4.99
CA LEU A 194 4.01 22.83 -4.50
C LEU A 194 4.85 21.85 -3.71
N ILE A 195 4.44 21.51 -2.49
CA ILE A 195 5.04 20.42 -1.71
C ILE A 195 4.54 19.09 -2.27
N ILE A 196 5.42 18.34 -2.92
CA ILE A 196 5.12 17.05 -3.52
C ILE A 196 5.20 15.95 -2.46
N ASP A 197 6.24 16.05 -1.62
CA ASP A 197 6.53 15.10 -0.55
C ASP A 197 7.22 15.78 0.62
N SER A 198 7.18 15.18 1.81
CA SER A 198 7.91 15.67 2.97
C SER A 198 8.27 14.51 3.91
N TRP A 199 9.40 14.62 4.59
CA TRP A 199 9.84 13.64 5.59
C TRP A 199 10.60 14.31 6.71
N PHE A 200 10.71 13.61 7.80
CA PHE A 200 11.45 14.08 8.96
C PHE A 200 12.87 13.52 8.96
N ASP A 201 13.83 14.40 9.07
CA ASP A 201 15.23 14.08 9.28
C ASP A 201 15.63 14.50 10.71
N ASN A 202 16.30 13.62 11.43
CA ASN A 202 16.62 13.85 12.86
C ASN A 202 17.60 15.00 13.08
N TYR A 203 18.34 15.43 12.05
CA TYR A 203 19.35 16.50 12.13
C TYR A 203 18.83 17.85 11.66
N VAL A 204 18.07 17.87 10.57
CA VAL A 204 17.64 19.11 9.93
C VAL A 204 16.14 19.39 10.07
N GLY A 205 15.39 18.49 10.69
CA GLY A 205 13.95 18.60 10.85
C GLY A 205 13.19 18.18 9.58
N VAL A 206 12.09 18.88 9.25
CA VAL A 206 11.29 18.55 8.07
C VAL A 206 12.00 18.97 6.80
N VAL A 207 12.20 18.02 5.89
CA VAL A 207 12.67 18.23 4.52
C VAL A 207 11.46 18.18 3.59
N MET A 208 11.25 19.19 2.78
CA MET A 208 10.16 19.28 1.82
C MET A 208 10.70 19.10 0.40
N LEU A 209 10.16 18.13 -0.35
CA LEU A 209 10.37 18.02 -1.78
C LEU A 209 9.37 18.90 -2.49
N VAL A 210 9.84 19.82 -3.33
CA VAL A 210 8.99 20.84 -3.93
C VAL A 210 9.16 20.91 -5.45
N ARG A 211 8.06 21.22 -6.13
CA ARG A 211 8.04 21.68 -7.51
C ARG A 211 7.80 23.19 -7.54
N VAL A 212 8.75 23.97 -8.03
CA VAL A 212 8.58 25.40 -8.21
C VAL A 212 7.78 25.65 -9.49
N MET A 213 6.57 26.17 -9.35
CA MET A 213 5.69 26.53 -10.47
C MET A 213 5.99 27.93 -10.97
N ASN A 214 6.10 28.90 -10.05
CA ASN A 214 6.40 30.28 -10.34
C ASN A 214 7.41 30.84 -9.34
N GLY A 215 8.14 31.86 -9.73
CA GLY A 215 9.10 32.56 -8.88
C GLY A 215 10.41 31.83 -8.70
N THR A 216 11.16 32.27 -7.72
CA THR A 216 12.47 31.70 -7.35
C THR A 216 12.59 31.64 -5.84
N LEU A 217 13.07 30.53 -5.32
CA LEU A 217 13.29 30.25 -3.89
C LEU A 217 14.79 30.20 -3.62
N ARG A 218 15.25 30.90 -2.56
CA ARG A 218 16.66 30.97 -2.17
C ARG A 218 16.85 30.69 -0.68
N PRO A 219 18.03 30.25 -0.27
CA PRO A 219 18.40 30.28 1.15
C PRO A 219 18.24 31.68 1.74
N LYS A 220 17.81 31.77 2.99
CA LYS A 220 17.48 32.99 3.74
C LYS A 220 16.16 33.65 3.32
N ASP A 221 15.42 33.13 2.35
CA ASP A 221 14.06 33.62 2.08
C ASP A 221 13.16 33.29 3.27
N LYS A 222 12.29 34.21 3.63
CA LYS A 222 11.24 34.00 4.61
C LYS A 222 10.00 33.48 3.88
N ILE A 223 9.70 32.21 4.05
CA ILE A 223 8.58 31.50 3.40
C ILE A 223 7.35 31.49 4.29
N LEU A 224 6.20 31.34 3.64
CA LEU A 224 4.89 31.15 4.23
C LEU A 224 4.29 29.87 3.66
N LEU A 225 3.87 28.95 4.53
CA LEU A 225 3.05 27.79 4.16
C LEU A 225 1.59 28.26 4.10
N MET A 226 0.95 28.15 2.93
CA MET A 226 -0.34 28.83 2.70
C MET A 226 -1.51 28.15 3.42
N ALA A 227 -1.45 26.83 3.69
CA ALA A 227 -2.51 26.09 4.33
C ALA A 227 -2.71 26.44 5.81
N ASN A 228 -1.63 26.69 6.55
CA ASN A 228 -1.67 26.96 7.99
C ASN A 228 -1.16 28.36 8.37
N GLY A 229 -0.61 29.12 7.42
CA GLY A 229 -0.09 30.47 7.64
C GLY A 229 1.24 30.52 8.42
N SER A 230 1.91 29.40 8.66
CA SER A 230 3.18 29.36 9.37
C SER A 230 4.32 29.93 8.53
N GLN A 231 5.24 30.63 9.19
CA GLN A 231 6.36 31.30 8.54
C GLN A 231 7.68 30.67 9.00
N HIS A 232 8.55 30.40 8.04
CA HIS A 232 9.84 29.76 8.29
C HIS A 232 10.95 30.44 7.48
N LEU A 233 12.18 30.35 7.98
CA LEU A 233 13.36 30.83 7.28
C LEU A 233 14.00 29.67 6.52
N VAL A 234 14.20 29.82 5.22
CA VAL A 234 14.87 28.79 4.41
C VAL A 234 16.35 28.75 4.79
N GLU A 235 16.79 27.61 5.26
CA GLU A 235 18.19 27.35 5.59
C GLU A 235 18.96 26.86 4.36
N GLN A 236 18.35 25.93 3.61
CA GLN A 236 18.99 25.32 2.46
C GLN A 236 17.95 24.95 1.39
N VAL A 237 18.37 25.09 0.13
CA VAL A 237 17.68 24.52 -1.04
C VAL A 237 18.67 23.67 -1.84
N GLY A 238 18.17 22.69 -2.58
CA GLY A 238 19.03 21.84 -3.39
C GLY A 238 18.24 20.86 -4.25
N VAL A 239 18.97 19.98 -4.91
CA VAL A 239 18.43 18.91 -5.75
C VAL A 239 19.03 17.57 -5.33
N PHE A 240 18.35 16.47 -5.68
CA PHE A 240 18.93 15.13 -5.57
C PHE A 240 19.51 14.71 -6.93
N SER A 241 20.77 14.23 -6.95
CA SER A 241 21.45 13.81 -8.19
C SER A 241 22.35 12.56 -7.94
N PRO A 242 21.84 11.38 -7.63
CA PRO A 242 20.82 11.00 -6.65
C PRO A 242 21.07 11.49 -5.22
N LYS A 243 22.34 11.79 -4.86
CA LYS A 243 22.69 12.36 -3.54
C LYS A 243 22.24 13.83 -3.46
N SER A 244 21.97 14.32 -2.26
CA SER A 244 21.60 15.71 -2.05
C SER A 244 22.76 16.66 -2.47
N VAL A 245 22.44 17.61 -3.34
CA VAL A 245 23.36 18.63 -3.82
C VAL A 245 22.78 20.01 -3.53
N PRO A 246 23.38 20.80 -2.62
CA PRO A 246 22.95 22.18 -2.36
C PRO A 246 22.98 23.04 -3.63
N ARG A 247 22.04 23.98 -3.72
CA ARG A 247 21.96 24.96 -4.81
C ARG A 247 21.80 26.37 -4.24
N GLU A 248 22.15 27.37 -5.03
CA GLU A 248 21.97 28.77 -4.67
C GLU A 248 20.50 29.19 -4.77
N SER A 249 19.72 28.55 -5.64
CA SER A 249 18.30 28.81 -5.82
C SER A 249 17.59 27.64 -6.51
N LEU A 250 16.26 27.60 -6.35
CA LEU A 250 15.34 26.81 -7.16
C LEU A 250 14.38 27.78 -7.87
N SER A 251 14.37 27.78 -9.20
CA SER A 251 13.54 28.64 -10.04
C SER A 251 12.37 27.89 -10.65
N ALA A 252 11.41 28.63 -11.20
CA ALA A 252 10.26 28.09 -11.91
C ALA A 252 10.67 26.95 -12.88
N GLY A 253 9.93 25.86 -12.82
CA GLY A 253 10.20 24.66 -13.61
C GLY A 253 11.09 23.62 -12.92
N GLN A 254 11.77 23.94 -11.83
CA GLN A 254 12.68 23.01 -11.15
C GLN A 254 12.00 22.22 -10.03
N VAL A 255 12.49 20.99 -9.82
CA VAL A 255 12.15 20.13 -8.68
C VAL A 255 13.36 20.06 -7.76
N GLY A 256 13.16 20.18 -6.46
CA GLY A 256 14.24 20.14 -5.50
C GLY A 256 13.75 20.06 -4.06
N PHE A 257 14.67 20.06 -3.12
CA PHE A 257 14.35 20.02 -1.69
C PHE A 257 14.54 21.38 -1.02
N VAL A 258 13.77 21.59 0.05
CA VAL A 258 13.82 22.77 0.91
C VAL A 258 13.92 22.36 2.36
N ILE A 259 14.86 22.93 3.09
CA ILE A 259 15.03 22.80 4.54
C ILE A 259 14.82 24.18 5.15
N ALA A 260 13.91 24.29 6.11
CA ALA A 260 13.52 25.56 6.73
C ALA A 260 13.39 25.49 8.25
N GLY A 261 14.12 24.60 8.90
CA GLY A 261 14.16 24.44 10.36
C GLY A 261 12.80 24.10 11.00
N ILE A 262 11.90 23.47 10.24
CA ILE A 262 10.56 23.11 10.70
C ILE A 262 10.67 21.89 11.62
N LYS A 263 10.26 22.03 12.86
CA LYS A 263 10.26 20.95 13.86
C LYS A 263 8.89 20.32 14.07
N GLU A 264 7.82 21.07 13.78
CA GLU A 264 6.46 20.58 13.88
C GLU A 264 6.09 19.73 12.67
N LEU A 265 5.88 18.44 12.87
CA LEU A 265 5.55 17.47 11.83
C LEU A 265 4.30 17.87 11.03
N LYS A 266 3.32 18.50 11.68
CA LYS A 266 2.04 18.89 11.04
C LYS A 266 2.12 20.18 10.23
N ALA A 267 3.25 20.92 10.29
CA ALA A 267 3.36 22.23 9.66
C ALA A 267 3.50 22.14 8.13
N ALA A 268 4.25 21.16 7.62
CA ALA A 268 4.52 21.01 6.17
C ALA A 268 3.67 19.88 5.57
N LYS A 269 2.41 20.18 5.29
CA LYS A 269 1.48 19.22 4.68
C LYS A 269 1.80 19.04 3.18
N VAL A 270 1.83 17.80 2.70
CA VAL A 270 1.92 17.49 1.27
C VAL A 270 0.73 18.06 0.52
N GLY A 271 0.97 18.69 -0.63
CA GLY A 271 -0.02 19.42 -1.40
C GLY A 271 -0.20 20.88 -1.00
N ASP A 272 0.49 21.37 0.05
CA ASP A 272 0.49 22.78 0.40
C ASP A 272 1.36 23.61 -0.55
N THR A 273 1.09 24.90 -0.60
CA THR A 273 1.82 25.87 -1.40
C THR A 273 2.76 26.68 -0.53
N ILE A 274 4.01 26.74 -0.95
CA ILE A 274 5.02 27.62 -0.38
C ILE A 274 5.03 28.93 -1.17
N THR A 275 4.96 30.06 -0.47
CA THR A 275 5.19 31.40 -1.04
C THR A 275 6.15 32.18 -0.16
N THR A 276 6.62 33.37 -0.62
CA THR A 276 7.46 34.22 0.21
C THR A 276 6.61 35.22 0.99
N VAL A 277 7.03 35.55 2.21
CA VAL A 277 6.34 36.54 3.05
C VAL A 277 6.39 37.95 2.43
N THR A 278 7.51 38.28 1.78
CA THR A 278 7.76 39.62 1.19
C THR A 278 6.94 39.86 -0.08
N ARG A 279 6.70 38.83 -0.87
CA ARG A 279 5.94 38.90 -2.12
C ARG A 279 5.02 37.68 -2.22
N LYS A 280 3.95 37.73 -1.44
CA LYS A 280 3.00 36.65 -1.31
C LYS A 280 2.21 36.42 -2.60
N ALA A 281 2.06 35.17 -3.03
CA ALA A 281 1.11 34.79 -4.07
C ALA A 281 -0.33 34.94 -3.56
N GLU A 282 -1.23 35.38 -4.44
CA GLU A 282 -2.64 35.63 -4.09
C GLU A 282 -3.43 34.34 -3.83
N THR A 283 -3.16 33.30 -4.61
CA THR A 283 -3.89 32.05 -4.55
C THR A 283 -2.94 30.85 -4.33
N PRO A 284 -3.33 29.86 -3.54
CA PRO A 284 -2.58 28.62 -3.46
C PRO A 284 -2.69 27.84 -4.77
N LEU A 285 -1.73 26.96 -5.02
CA LEU A 285 -1.81 25.96 -6.08
C LEU A 285 -2.90 24.95 -5.75
N PRO A 286 -3.53 24.30 -6.75
CA PRO A 286 -4.41 23.17 -6.49
C PRO A 286 -3.61 22.09 -5.77
N GLY A 287 -4.07 21.73 -4.57
CA GLY A 287 -3.48 20.65 -3.79
C GLY A 287 -3.92 19.29 -4.29
N PHE A 288 -3.52 18.24 -3.58
CA PHE A 288 -3.93 16.88 -3.90
C PHE A 288 -5.29 16.56 -3.27
N LYS A 289 -6.08 15.73 -3.95
CA LYS A 289 -7.34 15.18 -3.39
C LYS A 289 -7.00 14.32 -2.19
N GLU A 290 -7.77 14.47 -1.10
CA GLU A 290 -7.64 13.55 0.04
C GLU A 290 -8.17 12.17 -0.36
N VAL A 291 -7.33 11.16 -0.18
CA VAL A 291 -7.73 9.77 -0.41
C VAL A 291 -8.20 9.19 0.92
N LYS A 292 -9.38 8.55 0.89
CA LYS A 292 -9.92 7.88 2.07
C LYS A 292 -9.35 6.48 2.17
N PRO A 293 -8.91 6.05 3.36
CA PRO A 293 -8.53 4.68 3.59
C PRO A 293 -9.66 3.71 3.23
N GLN A 294 -9.28 2.56 2.70
CA GLN A 294 -10.19 1.50 2.31
C GLN A 294 -10.10 0.29 3.24
N VAL A 295 -8.93 0.08 3.83
CA VAL A 295 -8.60 -1.05 4.70
C VAL A 295 -8.20 -0.53 6.06
N PHE A 296 -8.69 -1.18 7.12
CA PHE A 296 -8.42 -0.79 8.49
C PHE A 296 -7.90 -1.98 9.29
N ALA A 297 -6.85 -1.75 10.08
CA ALA A 297 -6.35 -2.73 11.05
C ALA A 297 -5.94 -2.04 12.36
N GLY A 298 -6.01 -2.76 13.45
CA GLY A 298 -5.47 -2.31 14.73
C GLY A 298 -3.99 -2.63 14.82
N LEU A 299 -3.17 -1.66 15.23
CA LEU A 299 -1.75 -1.82 15.53
C LEU A 299 -1.55 -1.63 17.03
N TYR A 300 -1.00 -2.64 17.69
CA TYR A 300 -0.79 -2.65 19.14
C TYR A 300 0.67 -2.97 19.45
N PRO A 301 1.33 -2.24 20.34
CA PRO A 301 2.68 -2.61 20.74
C PRO A 301 2.64 -3.90 21.58
N VAL A 302 3.63 -4.77 21.41
CA VAL A 302 3.76 -5.99 22.24
C VAL A 302 3.92 -5.63 23.71
N GLU A 303 4.70 -4.60 24.00
CA GLU A 303 4.90 -4.08 25.34
C GLU A 303 4.06 -2.82 25.57
N ALA A 304 3.19 -2.81 26.57
CA ALA A 304 2.26 -1.71 26.87
C ALA A 304 2.97 -0.35 27.14
N ASN A 305 4.22 -0.35 27.60
CA ASN A 305 5.02 0.85 27.81
C ASN A 305 5.48 1.52 26.50
N GLN A 306 5.39 0.85 25.36
CA GLN A 306 5.77 1.37 24.05
C GLN A 306 4.64 2.14 23.33
N TYR A 307 3.48 2.33 23.95
CA TYR A 307 2.34 3.05 23.34
C TYR A 307 2.70 4.47 22.87
N GLU A 308 3.41 5.24 23.70
CA GLU A 308 3.83 6.61 23.34
C GLU A 308 4.87 6.60 22.21
N ALA A 309 5.80 5.64 22.22
CA ALA A 309 6.78 5.46 21.14
C ALA A 309 6.09 5.12 19.82
N LEU A 310 5.08 4.25 19.85
CA LEU A 310 4.27 3.93 18.67
C LEU A 310 3.53 5.16 18.15
N ARG A 311 2.97 5.99 19.03
CA ARG A 311 2.30 7.23 18.62
C ARG A 311 3.26 8.17 17.89
N GLU A 312 4.45 8.41 18.46
CA GLU A 312 5.47 9.26 17.83
C GLU A 312 5.95 8.69 16.49
N SER A 313 6.11 7.38 16.39
CA SER A 313 6.49 6.70 15.15
C SER A 313 5.42 6.86 14.06
N LEU A 314 4.14 6.70 14.41
CA LEU A 314 3.02 6.94 13.50
C LEU A 314 2.92 8.41 13.07
N GLU A 315 3.20 9.38 13.95
CA GLU A 315 3.24 10.80 13.60
C GLU A 315 4.34 11.11 12.58
N LYS A 316 5.54 10.55 12.77
CA LYS A 316 6.66 10.68 11.81
C LYS A 316 6.37 10.01 10.48
N LEU A 317 5.78 8.82 10.54
CA LEU A 317 5.43 8.07 9.33
C LEU A 317 4.33 8.78 8.53
N LYS A 318 3.33 9.34 9.18
CA LYS A 318 2.24 10.09 8.55
C LYS A 318 2.71 11.34 7.79
N LEU A 319 3.79 11.98 8.23
CA LEU A 319 4.38 13.09 7.50
C LEU A 319 4.86 12.65 6.11
N ASN A 320 5.44 11.46 6.07
CA ASN A 320 6.00 10.85 4.87
C ASN A 320 4.93 10.16 4.01
N ASP A 321 3.87 9.68 4.66
CA ASP A 321 2.75 8.96 4.05
C ASP A 321 1.44 9.66 4.42
N ALA A 322 1.02 10.61 3.58
CA ALA A 322 -0.17 11.41 3.82
C ALA A 322 -1.48 10.60 3.73
N SER A 323 -1.44 9.40 3.16
CA SER A 323 -2.59 8.50 3.05
C SER A 323 -2.87 7.73 4.33
N LEU A 324 -1.85 7.55 5.20
CA LEU A 324 -1.99 6.89 6.49
C LEU A 324 -2.89 7.71 7.43
N GLN A 325 -3.95 7.09 7.91
CA GLN A 325 -4.80 7.65 8.97
C GLN A 325 -4.71 6.75 10.20
N TYR A 326 -4.74 7.34 11.39
CA TYR A 326 -4.75 6.58 12.62
C TYR A 326 -5.49 7.34 13.72
N GLU A 327 -6.13 6.59 14.59
CA GLU A 327 -6.80 7.08 15.79
C GLU A 327 -6.52 6.14 16.98
N PRO A 328 -6.49 6.65 18.21
CA PRO A 328 -6.34 5.82 19.40
C PRO A 328 -7.44 4.76 19.48
N GLU A 329 -7.06 3.54 19.79
CA GLU A 329 -7.98 2.42 20.01
C GLU A 329 -7.61 1.64 21.26
N VAL A 330 -8.61 1.07 21.93
CA VAL A 330 -8.42 0.21 23.10
C VAL A 330 -9.08 -1.13 22.82
N SER A 331 -8.30 -2.19 22.89
CA SER A 331 -8.78 -3.57 22.86
C SER A 331 -8.77 -4.16 24.28
N GLN A 332 -9.81 -4.93 24.63
CA GLN A 332 -9.85 -5.64 25.90
C GLN A 332 -8.76 -6.71 25.98
N ALA A 333 -8.39 -7.30 24.84
CA ALA A 333 -7.37 -8.34 24.76
C ALA A 333 -5.94 -7.81 24.66
N LEU A 334 -5.74 -6.70 23.90
CA LEU A 334 -4.41 -6.20 23.51
C LEU A 334 -4.01 -4.89 24.22
N GLY A 335 -4.94 -4.24 24.93
CA GLY A 335 -4.70 -2.98 25.61
C GLY A 335 -4.78 -1.76 24.68
N PHE A 336 -3.90 -0.78 24.90
CA PHE A 336 -3.87 0.46 24.14
C PHE A 336 -3.09 0.31 22.82
N GLY A 337 -3.65 0.82 21.73
CA GLY A 337 -3.06 0.81 20.41
C GLY A 337 -3.70 1.86 19.51
N PHE A 338 -3.59 1.66 18.21
CA PHE A 338 -4.14 2.57 17.21
C PHE A 338 -4.91 1.79 16.14
N ARG A 339 -6.08 2.31 15.79
CA ARG A 339 -6.80 1.91 14.58
C ARG A 339 -6.21 2.67 13.41
N CYS A 340 -5.60 1.97 12.48
CA CYS A 340 -4.95 2.55 11.32
C CYS A 340 -5.74 2.25 10.06
N GLY A 341 -5.84 3.26 9.19
CA GLY A 341 -6.47 3.17 7.87
C GLY A 341 -5.43 3.22 6.77
N PHE A 342 -5.55 2.32 5.81
CA PHE A 342 -4.61 2.08 4.71
C PHE A 342 -5.32 2.11 3.36
N LEU A 343 -4.58 2.34 2.27
CA LEU A 343 -5.14 2.30 0.92
C LEU A 343 -5.45 0.87 0.47
N GLY A 344 -4.63 -0.10 0.86
CA GLY A 344 -4.79 -1.50 0.55
C GLY A 344 -3.98 -2.39 1.48
N LEU A 345 -3.92 -3.69 1.17
CA LEU A 345 -3.22 -4.67 2.00
C LEU A 345 -1.69 -4.50 1.94
N LEU A 346 -1.14 -4.29 0.74
CA LEU A 346 0.30 -4.07 0.57
C LEU A 346 0.75 -2.80 1.30
N HIS A 347 -0.06 -1.74 1.25
CA HIS A 347 0.21 -0.51 2.01
C HIS A 347 0.24 -0.80 3.52
N MET A 348 -0.69 -1.60 4.05
CA MET A 348 -0.71 -2.01 5.47
C MET A 348 0.56 -2.78 5.86
N GLU A 349 0.96 -3.76 5.05
CA GLU A 349 2.17 -4.56 5.31
C GLU A 349 3.43 -3.69 5.32
N ILE A 350 3.54 -2.75 4.38
CA ILE A 350 4.68 -1.85 4.28
C ILE A 350 4.74 -0.90 5.49
N VAL A 351 3.61 -0.32 5.90
CA VAL A 351 3.54 0.53 7.09
C VAL A 351 3.98 -0.25 8.33
N GLN A 352 3.48 -1.48 8.51
CA GLN A 352 3.89 -2.35 9.61
C GLN A 352 5.40 -2.62 9.58
N GLU A 353 5.93 -3.06 8.44
CA GLU A 353 7.34 -3.40 8.28
C GLU A 353 8.25 -2.17 8.48
N ARG A 354 7.82 -1.00 8.05
CA ARG A 354 8.53 0.26 8.32
C ARG A 354 8.55 0.62 9.80
N LEU A 355 7.42 0.45 10.53
CA LEU A 355 7.38 0.66 11.97
C LEU A 355 8.32 -0.30 12.71
N GLU A 356 8.40 -1.56 12.27
CA GLU A 356 9.29 -2.57 12.83
C GLU A 356 10.78 -2.25 12.55
N ARG A 357 11.13 -1.90 11.31
CA ARG A 357 12.53 -1.72 10.89
C ARG A 357 13.10 -0.32 11.16
N GLU A 358 12.32 0.74 10.87
CA GLU A 358 12.80 2.12 11.00
C GLU A 358 12.68 2.66 12.43
N PHE A 359 11.70 2.15 13.19
CA PHE A 359 11.37 2.64 14.53
C PHE A 359 11.55 1.61 15.65
N ASP A 360 12.03 0.40 15.32
CA ASP A 360 12.28 -0.70 16.29
C ASP A 360 11.06 -1.03 17.16
N MET A 361 9.88 -1.13 16.50
CA MET A 361 8.60 -1.37 17.15
C MET A 361 8.18 -2.83 16.95
N ASP A 362 8.02 -3.58 18.05
CA ASP A 362 7.37 -4.90 18.01
C ASP A 362 5.85 -4.74 18.06
N LEU A 363 5.15 -5.16 16.99
CA LEU A 363 3.73 -4.89 16.81
C LEU A 363 2.88 -6.15 16.70
N ILE A 364 1.68 -6.07 17.27
CA ILE A 364 0.57 -7.00 16.99
C ILE A 364 -0.39 -6.30 16.05
N THR A 365 -0.61 -6.90 14.87
CA THR A 365 -1.56 -6.41 13.88
C THR A 365 -2.82 -7.28 13.89
N THR A 366 -4.00 -6.64 13.98
CA THR A 366 -5.27 -7.35 13.83
C THR A 366 -5.58 -7.63 12.37
N ALA A 367 -6.52 -8.54 12.11
CA ALA A 367 -6.98 -8.81 10.76
C ALA A 367 -7.50 -7.51 10.09
N PRO A 368 -7.14 -7.26 8.80
CA PRO A 368 -7.65 -6.12 8.08
C PRO A 368 -9.15 -6.25 7.84
N THR A 369 -9.83 -5.14 7.91
CA THR A 369 -11.27 -5.03 7.66
C THR A 369 -11.55 -3.88 6.71
N VAL A 370 -12.65 -3.99 5.97
CA VAL A 370 -13.18 -2.89 5.16
C VAL A 370 -14.18 -2.07 5.97
N VAL A 371 -14.54 -0.90 5.47
CA VAL A 371 -15.59 -0.08 6.10
C VAL A 371 -16.95 -0.62 5.69
N TYR A 372 -17.76 -1.00 6.67
CA TYR A 372 -19.17 -1.33 6.47
C TYR A 372 -20.06 -0.14 6.85
N GLN A 373 -21.16 0.05 6.14
CA GLN A 373 -22.21 0.98 6.56
C GLN A 373 -23.35 0.19 7.18
N VAL A 374 -23.74 0.55 8.39
CA VAL A 374 -24.79 -0.12 9.13
C VAL A 374 -25.96 0.84 9.29
N GLN A 375 -27.07 0.51 8.64
CA GLN A 375 -28.34 1.19 8.83
C GLN A 375 -29.00 0.64 10.08
N GLN A 376 -29.25 1.51 11.06
CA GLN A 376 -29.98 1.14 12.26
C GLN A 376 -31.50 1.35 12.07
N ARG A 377 -32.28 0.65 12.87
CA ARG A 377 -33.76 0.76 12.82
C ARG A 377 -34.29 2.14 13.19
N ASP A 378 -33.52 2.97 13.85
CA ASP A 378 -33.82 4.37 14.14
C ASP A 378 -33.53 5.32 12.97
N GLY A 379 -33.05 4.79 11.84
CA GLY A 379 -32.68 5.55 10.65
C GLY A 379 -31.23 6.07 10.66
N THR A 380 -30.45 5.83 11.73
CA THR A 380 -29.06 6.26 11.83
C THR A 380 -28.17 5.40 10.95
N MET A 381 -27.27 6.04 10.19
CA MET A 381 -26.23 5.36 9.41
C MET A 381 -24.90 5.42 10.16
N LEU A 382 -24.33 4.26 10.51
CA LEU A 382 -23.04 4.14 11.16
C LEU A 382 -22.00 3.58 10.20
N GLN A 383 -20.78 4.12 10.25
CA GLN A 383 -19.62 3.51 9.61
C GLN A 383 -18.94 2.60 10.63
N VAL A 384 -18.72 1.34 10.25
CA VAL A 384 -18.10 0.32 11.10
C VAL A 384 -16.81 -0.15 10.44
N GLU A 385 -15.70 0.30 10.98
CA GLU A 385 -14.33 -0.05 10.55
C GLU A 385 -13.75 -1.18 11.39
N ASN A 386 -14.27 -1.37 12.60
CA ASN A 386 -13.86 -2.41 13.52
C ASN A 386 -15.02 -3.35 13.82
N PRO A 387 -14.86 -4.68 13.58
CA PRO A 387 -15.90 -5.66 13.90
C PRO A 387 -16.39 -5.60 15.36
N ALA A 388 -15.51 -5.24 16.30
CA ALA A 388 -15.88 -5.10 17.71
C ALA A 388 -16.91 -3.99 17.95
N LYS A 389 -16.92 -2.93 17.11
CA LYS A 389 -17.86 -1.80 17.17
C LYS A 389 -19.21 -2.08 16.47
N MET A 390 -19.41 -3.28 15.90
CA MET A 390 -20.68 -3.64 15.26
C MET A 390 -21.83 -3.57 16.28
N PRO A 391 -22.92 -2.86 15.97
CA PRO A 391 -24.10 -2.79 16.83
C PRO A 391 -24.72 -4.18 17.08
N ASP A 392 -25.53 -4.26 18.14
CA ASP A 392 -26.30 -5.47 18.41
C ASP A 392 -27.23 -5.79 17.22
N PRO A 393 -27.34 -7.06 16.78
CA PRO A 393 -28.17 -7.46 15.65
C PRO A 393 -29.63 -7.00 15.74
N SER A 394 -30.16 -6.84 16.96
CA SER A 394 -31.53 -6.36 17.18
C SER A 394 -31.75 -4.90 16.74
N LYS A 395 -30.70 -4.09 16.70
CA LYS A 395 -30.71 -2.68 16.31
C LYS A 395 -30.44 -2.46 14.83
N ILE A 396 -29.95 -3.49 14.13
CA ILE A 396 -29.57 -3.41 12.71
C ILE A 396 -30.80 -3.62 11.84
N GLU A 397 -30.99 -2.74 10.86
CA GLU A 397 -31.95 -2.90 9.78
C GLU A 397 -31.30 -3.51 8.55
N ALA A 398 -30.17 -2.95 8.11
CA ALA A 398 -29.39 -3.43 6.97
C ALA A 398 -27.89 -3.17 7.19
N ILE A 399 -27.06 -4.04 6.61
CA ILE A 399 -25.61 -3.83 6.52
C ILE A 399 -25.27 -3.71 5.04
N LEU A 400 -24.52 -2.64 4.70
CA LEU A 400 -24.04 -2.40 3.37
C LEU A 400 -22.54 -2.67 3.33
N GLU A 401 -22.11 -3.48 2.37
CA GLU A 401 -20.70 -3.76 2.12
C GLU A 401 -20.19 -2.96 0.91
N PRO A 402 -18.91 -2.55 0.92
CA PRO A 402 -18.31 -1.85 -0.21
C PRO A 402 -18.11 -2.83 -1.38
N ILE A 403 -18.57 -2.45 -2.55
CA ILE A 403 -18.37 -3.15 -3.82
C ILE A 403 -17.31 -2.41 -4.62
N VAL A 404 -16.42 -3.15 -5.23
CA VAL A 404 -15.40 -2.62 -6.14
C VAL A 404 -15.58 -3.20 -7.54
N THR A 405 -15.27 -2.38 -8.54
CA THR A 405 -15.10 -2.82 -9.92
C THR A 405 -13.66 -3.29 -10.08
N VAL A 406 -13.47 -4.53 -10.47
CA VAL A 406 -12.16 -5.16 -10.65
C VAL A 406 -11.92 -5.41 -12.12
N ASN A 407 -10.84 -4.87 -12.66
CA ASN A 407 -10.35 -5.15 -14.01
C ASN A 407 -9.18 -6.14 -13.93
N LEU A 408 -9.33 -7.27 -14.60
CA LEU A 408 -8.38 -8.37 -14.63
C LEU A 408 -7.84 -8.53 -16.05
N TYR A 409 -6.53 -8.61 -16.20
CA TYR A 409 -5.87 -8.80 -17.49
C TYR A 409 -5.03 -10.09 -17.43
N MET A 410 -5.20 -10.96 -18.44
CA MET A 410 -4.52 -12.26 -18.45
C MET A 410 -4.49 -12.88 -19.85
N PRO A 411 -3.56 -13.80 -20.13
CA PRO A 411 -3.62 -14.68 -21.30
C PRO A 411 -4.86 -15.57 -21.28
N GLN A 412 -5.39 -15.88 -22.47
CA GLN A 412 -6.63 -16.64 -22.66
C GLN A 412 -6.66 -17.99 -21.92
N GLU A 413 -5.52 -18.65 -21.75
CA GLU A 413 -5.42 -19.96 -21.10
C GLU A 413 -5.81 -19.94 -19.60
N TYR A 414 -5.73 -18.79 -18.93
CA TYR A 414 -6.05 -18.64 -17.49
C TYR A 414 -7.46 -18.14 -17.22
N VAL A 415 -8.22 -17.74 -18.23
CA VAL A 415 -9.55 -17.14 -18.09
C VAL A 415 -10.49 -18.01 -17.27
N GLY A 416 -10.55 -19.32 -17.55
CA GLY A 416 -11.44 -20.24 -16.83
C GLY A 416 -11.13 -20.35 -15.34
N ALA A 417 -9.83 -20.41 -14.98
CA ALA A 417 -9.41 -20.48 -13.58
C ALA A 417 -9.70 -19.17 -12.82
N VAL A 418 -9.51 -18.03 -13.48
CA VAL A 418 -9.79 -16.71 -12.91
C VAL A 418 -11.29 -16.47 -12.75
N ILE A 419 -12.13 -16.87 -13.71
CA ILE A 419 -13.59 -16.82 -13.58
C ILE A 419 -14.03 -17.60 -12.34
N THR A 420 -13.56 -18.85 -12.20
CA THR A 420 -13.87 -19.68 -11.01
C THR A 420 -13.47 -18.99 -9.71
N LEU A 421 -12.30 -18.36 -9.67
CA LEU A 421 -11.86 -17.60 -8.50
C LEU A 421 -12.80 -16.43 -8.19
N CYS A 422 -13.19 -15.65 -9.20
CA CYS A 422 -14.11 -14.52 -9.03
C CYS A 422 -15.49 -14.97 -8.52
N GLU A 423 -16.02 -16.08 -9.03
CA GLU A 423 -17.30 -16.64 -8.59
C GLU A 423 -17.22 -17.12 -7.12
N LEU A 424 -16.13 -17.78 -6.72
CA LEU A 424 -15.89 -18.16 -5.32
C LEU A 424 -15.85 -16.95 -4.38
N LYS A 425 -15.40 -15.82 -4.87
CA LYS A 425 -15.33 -14.54 -4.16
C LYS A 425 -16.57 -13.67 -4.35
N ARG A 426 -17.71 -14.27 -4.66
CA ARG A 426 -19.01 -13.60 -4.83
C ARG A 426 -19.01 -12.53 -5.92
N GLY A 427 -18.11 -12.65 -6.90
CA GLY A 427 -18.00 -11.73 -8.01
C GLY A 427 -19.12 -11.87 -9.02
N SER A 428 -19.58 -10.74 -9.55
CA SER A 428 -20.53 -10.66 -10.66
C SER A 428 -19.81 -10.18 -11.92
N GLN A 429 -19.81 -10.96 -12.98
CA GLN A 429 -19.18 -10.59 -14.24
C GLN A 429 -19.96 -9.48 -14.95
N ILE A 430 -19.27 -8.39 -15.28
CA ILE A 430 -19.82 -7.24 -15.98
C ILE A 430 -19.46 -7.27 -17.46
N ASN A 431 -18.19 -7.52 -17.78
CA ASN A 431 -17.71 -7.51 -19.15
C ASN A 431 -16.57 -8.51 -19.36
N MET A 432 -16.38 -8.92 -20.59
CA MET A 432 -15.25 -9.72 -21.05
C MET A 432 -14.90 -9.27 -22.47
N SER A 433 -13.67 -8.84 -22.68
CA SER A 433 -13.17 -8.41 -23.97
C SER A 433 -11.84 -9.07 -24.30
N TYR A 434 -11.60 -9.27 -25.59
CA TYR A 434 -10.40 -9.89 -26.12
C TYR A 434 -9.57 -8.83 -26.84
N HIS A 435 -8.31 -8.71 -26.47
CA HIS A 435 -7.34 -7.80 -27.07
C HIS A 435 -6.11 -8.61 -27.50
N GLY A 436 -6.11 -9.07 -28.75
CA GLY A 436 -5.06 -9.95 -29.24
C GLY A 436 -4.96 -11.27 -28.46
N ARG A 437 -3.85 -11.46 -27.74
CA ARG A 437 -3.61 -12.62 -26.87
C ARG A 437 -4.09 -12.42 -25.44
N GLN A 438 -4.39 -11.18 -25.06
CA GLN A 438 -4.84 -10.81 -23.72
C GLN A 438 -6.37 -10.79 -23.64
N VAL A 439 -6.89 -11.13 -22.48
CA VAL A 439 -8.30 -11.06 -22.14
C VAL A 439 -8.47 -10.13 -20.96
N GLN A 440 -9.36 -9.18 -21.10
CA GLN A 440 -9.81 -8.33 -20.01
C GLN A 440 -11.13 -8.85 -19.46
N LEU A 441 -11.18 -9.11 -18.17
CA LEU A 441 -12.41 -9.41 -17.42
C LEU A 441 -12.72 -8.26 -16.49
N THR A 442 -13.96 -7.80 -16.47
CA THR A 442 -14.45 -6.81 -15.50
C THR A 442 -15.47 -7.47 -14.60
N TYR A 443 -15.22 -7.42 -13.31
CA TYR A 443 -16.08 -7.99 -12.26
C TYR A 443 -16.46 -6.93 -11.24
N GLU A 444 -17.63 -7.08 -10.63
CA GLU A 444 -17.99 -6.44 -9.37
C GLU A 444 -17.83 -7.44 -8.24
N ILE A 445 -16.96 -7.14 -7.30
CA ILE A 445 -16.62 -8.04 -6.19
C ILE A 445 -16.72 -7.26 -4.88
N PRO A 446 -17.28 -7.86 -3.80
CA PRO A 446 -17.21 -7.25 -2.48
C PRO A 446 -15.76 -7.03 -2.04
N MET A 447 -15.43 -5.83 -1.61
CA MET A 447 -14.05 -5.45 -1.26
C MET A 447 -13.47 -6.32 -0.15
N GLY A 448 -14.31 -6.77 0.80
CA GLY A 448 -13.89 -7.67 1.87
C GLY A 448 -13.38 -9.03 1.41
N GLU A 449 -13.79 -9.48 0.20
CA GLU A 449 -13.30 -10.73 -0.40
C GLU A 449 -11.96 -10.55 -1.13
N ILE A 450 -11.62 -9.30 -1.51
CA ILE A 450 -10.36 -8.98 -2.19
C ILE A 450 -9.24 -8.79 -1.19
N VAL A 451 -9.51 -8.05 -0.11
CA VAL A 451 -8.51 -7.58 0.85
C VAL A 451 -7.75 -8.73 1.53
N LEU A 452 -8.34 -9.91 1.68
CA LEU A 452 -7.71 -10.99 2.45
C LEU A 452 -6.67 -11.79 1.66
N ASP A 453 -7.04 -12.36 0.52
CA ASP A 453 -6.20 -13.35 -0.17
C ASP A 453 -6.39 -13.39 -1.70
N PHE A 454 -7.23 -12.52 -2.27
CA PHE A 454 -7.58 -12.56 -3.68
C PHE A 454 -6.37 -12.39 -4.60
N PHE A 455 -5.48 -11.44 -4.29
CA PHE A 455 -4.30 -11.18 -5.12
C PHE A 455 -3.35 -12.38 -5.17
N ASP A 456 -3.07 -12.99 -4.03
CA ASP A 456 -2.19 -14.16 -3.95
C ASP A 456 -2.77 -15.35 -4.70
N ARG A 457 -4.09 -15.55 -4.58
CA ARG A 457 -4.80 -16.59 -5.33
C ARG A 457 -4.81 -16.32 -6.82
N LEU A 458 -5.05 -15.07 -7.22
CA LEU A 458 -5.01 -14.66 -8.61
C LEU A 458 -3.65 -14.99 -9.24
N LYS A 459 -2.56 -14.62 -8.56
CA LYS A 459 -1.20 -14.97 -8.99
C LYS A 459 -0.96 -16.47 -9.02
N SER A 460 -1.47 -17.21 -8.04
CA SER A 460 -1.33 -18.67 -7.99
C SER A 460 -2.07 -19.36 -9.14
N VAL A 461 -3.34 -19.06 -9.39
CA VAL A 461 -4.15 -19.73 -10.43
C VAL A 461 -3.72 -19.35 -11.85
N SER A 462 -3.10 -18.19 -12.00
CA SER A 462 -2.59 -17.69 -13.28
C SER A 462 -1.08 -17.89 -13.47
N ARG A 463 -0.41 -18.57 -12.55
CA ARG A 463 1.07 -18.72 -12.54
C ARG A 463 1.82 -17.40 -12.66
N GLY A 464 1.26 -16.33 -12.08
CA GLY A 464 1.83 -14.99 -12.10
C GLY A 464 1.44 -14.13 -13.30
N TYR A 465 0.74 -14.69 -14.30
CA TYR A 465 0.42 -13.95 -15.54
C TYR A 465 -0.80 -13.03 -15.45
N ALA A 466 -1.69 -13.21 -14.48
CA ALA A 466 -2.80 -12.29 -14.32
C ALA A 466 -2.43 -11.08 -13.49
N SER A 467 -2.88 -9.92 -13.95
CA SER A 467 -2.81 -8.66 -13.22
C SER A 467 -4.21 -8.13 -12.94
N MET A 468 -4.32 -7.31 -11.90
CA MET A 468 -5.59 -6.70 -11.51
C MET A 468 -5.40 -5.24 -11.12
N ASP A 469 -6.46 -4.49 -11.36
CA ASP A 469 -6.71 -3.17 -10.80
C ASP A 469 -8.14 -3.10 -10.30
N TYR A 470 -8.41 -2.26 -9.27
CA TYR A 470 -9.76 -2.14 -8.73
C TYR A 470 -10.08 -0.71 -8.31
N GLU A 471 -11.36 -0.36 -8.45
CA GLU A 471 -11.89 0.93 -8.03
C GLU A 471 -13.11 0.73 -7.15
N PHE A 472 -13.25 1.58 -6.12
CA PHE A 472 -14.47 1.62 -5.32
C PHE A 472 -15.65 2.05 -6.19
N LYS A 473 -16.73 1.27 -6.17
CA LYS A 473 -17.96 1.58 -6.91
C LYS A 473 -19.02 2.20 -5.98
N GLU A 474 -19.57 1.40 -5.09
CA GLU A 474 -20.67 1.79 -4.23
C GLU A 474 -20.82 0.86 -3.03
N TYR A 475 -21.71 1.24 -2.10
CA TYR A 475 -22.15 0.37 -1.00
C TYR A 475 -23.43 -0.35 -1.36
N CYS A 476 -23.45 -1.69 -1.25
CA CYS A 476 -24.64 -2.51 -1.51
C CYS A 476 -25.09 -3.28 -0.27
N PRO A 477 -26.42 -3.42 -0.05
CA PRO A 477 -26.95 -4.27 1.02
C PRO A 477 -26.44 -5.71 0.89
N SER A 478 -26.01 -6.30 2.01
CA SER A 478 -25.46 -7.65 2.05
C SER A 478 -25.80 -8.37 3.33
N ASP A 479 -25.95 -9.70 3.26
CA ASP A 479 -26.18 -10.56 4.42
C ASP A 479 -24.85 -10.95 5.09
N VAL A 480 -24.10 -9.96 5.54
CA VAL A 480 -22.89 -10.16 6.32
C VAL A 480 -23.20 -10.24 7.81
N VAL A 481 -22.42 -11.03 8.53
CA VAL A 481 -22.57 -11.26 9.97
C VAL A 481 -21.24 -11.13 10.68
N LYS A 482 -21.30 -10.68 11.93
CA LYS A 482 -20.16 -10.69 12.82
C LYS A 482 -19.97 -12.08 13.40
N VAL A 483 -18.76 -12.62 13.29
CA VAL A 483 -18.35 -13.86 13.95
C VAL A 483 -17.38 -13.50 15.07
N ASP A 484 -17.78 -13.76 16.30
CA ASP A 484 -16.94 -13.58 17.50
C ASP A 484 -16.16 -14.87 17.78
N ILE A 485 -14.88 -14.71 18.15
CA ILE A 485 -14.05 -15.81 18.64
C ILE A 485 -14.02 -15.76 20.16
N LEU A 486 -14.39 -16.89 20.79
CA LEU A 486 -14.38 -17.04 22.23
C LEU A 486 -13.32 -18.04 22.65
N ILE A 487 -12.53 -17.69 23.65
CA ILE A 487 -11.54 -18.57 24.27
C ILE A 487 -11.94 -18.82 25.70
N ASN A 488 -12.26 -20.07 26.04
CA ASN A 488 -12.84 -20.47 27.33
C ASN A 488 -14.16 -19.75 27.71
N GLY A 489 -14.87 -19.22 26.73
CA GLY A 489 -16.11 -18.49 26.92
C GLY A 489 -15.97 -16.97 26.91
N ASP A 490 -14.74 -16.45 27.02
CA ASP A 490 -14.46 -15.02 26.95
C ASP A 490 -14.26 -14.59 25.49
N LYS A 491 -14.92 -13.51 25.08
CA LYS A 491 -14.77 -12.94 23.75
C LYS A 491 -13.42 -12.25 23.61
N VAL A 492 -12.74 -12.54 22.50
CA VAL A 492 -11.50 -11.86 22.11
C VAL A 492 -11.85 -10.89 20.99
N ASP A 493 -12.01 -9.62 21.33
CA ASP A 493 -12.47 -8.56 20.43
C ASP A 493 -11.57 -8.38 19.18
N ALA A 494 -10.27 -8.49 19.36
CA ALA A 494 -9.28 -8.39 18.29
C ALA A 494 -9.32 -9.54 17.26
N LEU A 495 -10.03 -10.63 17.55
CA LEU A 495 -10.20 -11.79 16.66
C LEU A 495 -11.58 -11.84 16.00
N SER A 496 -12.46 -10.86 16.26
CA SER A 496 -13.78 -10.79 15.62
C SER A 496 -13.64 -10.46 14.15
N ILE A 497 -14.43 -11.12 13.30
CA ILE A 497 -14.45 -10.91 11.84
C ILE A 497 -15.87 -10.66 11.35
N ILE A 498 -16.00 -9.95 10.22
CA ILE A 498 -17.25 -9.79 9.49
C ILE A 498 -17.14 -10.61 8.22
N VAL A 499 -18.09 -11.52 8.01
CA VAL A 499 -18.13 -12.44 6.87
C VAL A 499 -19.56 -12.58 6.34
N HIS A 500 -19.70 -12.96 5.08
CA HIS A 500 -20.99 -13.29 4.52
C HIS A 500 -21.60 -14.51 5.23
N ARG A 501 -22.91 -14.48 5.50
CA ARG A 501 -23.60 -15.54 6.29
C ARG A 501 -23.41 -16.93 5.72
N SER A 502 -23.43 -17.10 4.39
CA SER A 502 -23.23 -18.39 3.74
C SER A 502 -21.88 -19.03 4.09
N ASN A 503 -20.84 -18.21 4.26
CA ASN A 503 -19.47 -18.65 4.53
C ASN A 503 -19.11 -18.66 6.02
N SER A 504 -20.00 -18.14 6.88
CA SER A 504 -19.72 -17.91 8.30
C SER A 504 -19.34 -19.21 9.05
N ALA A 505 -20.06 -20.31 8.79
CA ALA A 505 -19.79 -21.61 9.43
C ALA A 505 -18.47 -22.24 8.96
N TYR A 506 -18.13 -22.04 7.69
CA TYR A 506 -16.87 -22.53 7.12
C TYR A 506 -15.70 -21.72 7.71
N ARG A 507 -15.73 -20.39 7.60
CA ARG A 507 -14.70 -19.49 8.15
C ARG A 507 -14.54 -19.65 9.67
N GLY A 508 -15.65 -19.76 10.40
CA GLY A 508 -15.59 -20.00 11.86
C GLY A 508 -14.88 -21.28 12.24
N ARG A 509 -15.07 -22.38 11.47
CA ARG A 509 -14.36 -23.65 11.68
C ARG A 509 -12.87 -23.54 11.38
N GLU A 510 -12.52 -22.89 10.27
CA GLU A 510 -11.12 -22.70 9.88
C GLU A 510 -10.33 -21.90 10.89
N VAL A 511 -10.88 -20.75 11.30
CA VAL A 511 -10.25 -19.91 12.33
C VAL A 511 -10.09 -20.69 13.63
N ALA A 512 -11.12 -21.39 14.09
CA ALA A 512 -11.04 -22.19 15.31
C ALA A 512 -10.00 -23.33 15.20
N ALA A 513 -9.91 -23.99 14.04
CA ALA A 513 -8.92 -25.04 13.79
C ALA A 513 -7.50 -24.49 13.77
N LYS A 514 -7.28 -23.38 13.09
CA LYS A 514 -5.97 -22.70 13.05
C LYS A 514 -5.53 -22.23 14.44
N MET A 515 -6.44 -21.61 15.18
CA MET A 515 -6.20 -21.20 16.57
C MET A 515 -5.81 -22.39 17.47
N ARG A 516 -6.43 -23.58 17.27
CA ARG A 516 -6.06 -24.79 18.00
C ARG A 516 -4.62 -25.23 17.73
N GLU A 517 -4.10 -25.00 16.55
CA GLU A 517 -2.71 -25.35 16.17
C GLU A 517 -1.71 -24.40 16.83
N ILE A 518 -2.05 -23.12 16.93
CA ILE A 518 -1.15 -22.05 17.38
C ILE A 518 -1.17 -21.90 18.90
N ILE A 519 -2.35 -22.00 19.55
CA ILE A 519 -2.45 -21.85 20.99
C ILE A 519 -1.72 -23.02 21.68
N PRO A 520 -0.69 -22.74 22.52
CA PRO A 520 0.09 -23.79 23.18
C PRO A 520 -0.76 -24.55 24.20
N ARG A 521 -0.45 -25.84 24.36
CA ARG A 521 -1.11 -26.67 25.38
C ARG A 521 -0.80 -26.14 26.77
N GLN A 522 -1.84 -25.86 27.53
CA GLN A 522 -1.76 -25.40 28.92
C GLN A 522 -2.09 -26.53 29.91
N MET A 523 -2.07 -26.24 31.20
CA MET A 523 -2.37 -27.20 32.25
C MET A 523 -3.85 -27.59 32.31
N TYR A 524 -4.72 -26.92 31.56
CA TYR A 524 -6.17 -27.18 31.43
C TYR A 524 -6.57 -27.14 29.94
N ASP A 525 -7.76 -27.69 29.66
CA ASP A 525 -8.29 -27.70 28.31
C ASP A 525 -8.78 -26.31 27.93
N VAL A 526 -8.31 -25.80 26.78
CA VAL A 526 -8.73 -24.50 26.24
C VAL A 526 -9.79 -24.73 25.16
N ALA A 527 -10.99 -24.22 25.38
CA ALA A 527 -12.07 -24.26 24.41
C ALA A 527 -12.00 -23.02 23.50
N ILE A 528 -11.96 -23.24 22.20
CA ILE A 528 -12.00 -22.20 21.16
C ILE A 528 -13.34 -22.34 20.47
N GLN A 529 -14.11 -21.25 20.41
CA GLN A 529 -15.44 -21.25 19.81
C GLN A 529 -15.57 -20.07 18.86
N ALA A 530 -16.23 -20.31 17.72
CA ALA A 530 -16.71 -19.23 16.84
C ALA A 530 -18.22 -19.12 17.01
N ALA A 531 -18.74 -17.91 17.19
CA ALA A 531 -20.14 -17.68 17.46
C ALA A 531 -20.70 -16.48 16.69
N ILE A 532 -21.97 -16.57 16.30
CA ILE A 532 -22.77 -15.44 15.79
C ILE A 532 -23.78 -15.07 16.87
N GLY A 533 -23.56 -13.93 17.53
CA GLY A 533 -24.34 -13.57 18.72
C GLY A 533 -24.17 -14.59 19.84
N SER A 534 -25.27 -15.27 20.23
CA SER A 534 -25.26 -16.35 21.22
C SER A 534 -25.10 -17.76 20.63
N ASN A 535 -25.15 -17.89 19.29
CA ASN A 535 -25.13 -19.20 18.62
C ASN A 535 -23.69 -19.62 18.28
N VAL A 536 -23.21 -20.69 18.86
CA VAL A 536 -21.90 -21.26 18.56
C VAL A 536 -21.96 -22.07 17.27
N ILE A 537 -21.22 -21.61 16.23
CA ILE A 537 -21.19 -22.22 14.89
C ILE A 537 -20.01 -23.19 14.70
N ALA A 538 -18.94 -23.04 15.50
CA ALA A 538 -17.79 -23.94 15.48
C ALA A 538 -17.14 -24.03 16.86
N ARG A 539 -16.54 -25.19 17.15
CA ARG A 539 -15.84 -25.43 18.42
C ARG A 539 -14.65 -26.35 18.21
N GLU A 540 -13.50 -25.93 18.75
CA GLU A 540 -12.28 -26.70 18.84
C GLU A 540 -11.77 -26.72 20.29
N ASN A 541 -10.92 -27.66 20.64
CA ASN A 541 -10.35 -27.77 21.97
C ASN A 541 -8.84 -28.05 21.90
N VAL A 542 -8.05 -27.25 22.59
CA VAL A 542 -6.64 -27.54 22.87
C VAL A 542 -6.57 -28.38 24.12
N LYS A 543 -6.15 -29.64 23.99
CA LYS A 543 -6.07 -30.59 25.12
C LYS A 543 -5.00 -30.17 26.11
N ALA A 544 -5.29 -30.21 27.40
CA ALA A 544 -4.35 -29.95 28.46
C ALA A 544 -3.10 -30.83 28.41
N LEU A 545 -1.99 -30.30 28.91
CA LEU A 545 -0.81 -31.10 29.22
C LEU A 545 -1.20 -32.18 30.25
N ARG A 546 -0.98 -33.46 29.92
CA ARG A 546 -1.25 -34.56 30.82
C ARG A 546 0.03 -34.96 31.54
N LYS A 547 0.07 -34.74 32.85
CA LYS A 547 1.02 -35.43 33.70
C LYS A 547 0.53 -36.86 33.90
N ASN A 548 1.36 -37.85 33.61
CA ASN A 548 0.99 -39.23 33.84
C ASN A 548 1.00 -39.54 35.35
N VAL A 549 -0.13 -39.23 36.02
CA VAL A 549 -0.28 -39.42 37.46
C VAL A 549 -0.37 -40.92 37.84
N LEU A 550 -0.57 -41.79 36.84
CA LEU A 550 -0.66 -43.24 37.03
C LEU A 550 0.69 -43.94 36.87
N ALA A 551 1.74 -43.28 36.40
CA ALA A 551 3.07 -43.87 36.17
C ALA A 551 3.70 -44.47 37.43
N LYS A 552 3.32 -43.99 38.61
CA LYS A 552 3.80 -44.48 39.92
C LYS A 552 2.81 -45.47 40.60
N CYS A 553 1.72 -45.85 39.93
CA CYS A 553 0.75 -46.79 40.47
C CYS A 553 1.12 -48.22 40.03
N TYR A 554 1.93 -48.90 40.82
CA TYR A 554 2.19 -50.33 40.67
C TYR A 554 1.01 -51.15 41.21
N GLY A 555 0.48 -52.09 40.41
CA GLY A 555 -0.59 -53.01 40.80
C GLY A 555 -2.01 -52.56 40.48
N GLY A 556 -2.95 -53.49 40.56
CA GLY A 556 -4.33 -53.39 40.08
C GLY A 556 -5.32 -52.57 40.91
N ASP A 557 -4.88 -51.60 41.74
CA ASP A 557 -5.78 -50.77 42.56
C ASP A 557 -6.54 -49.76 41.69
N ILE A 558 -7.69 -50.18 41.20
CA ILE A 558 -8.61 -49.43 40.35
C ILE A 558 -9.17 -48.20 41.10
N SER A 559 -9.41 -48.33 42.41
CA SER A 559 -9.97 -47.27 43.25
C SER A 559 -9.01 -46.11 43.40
N ARG A 560 -7.74 -46.40 43.61
CA ARG A 560 -6.67 -45.37 43.71
C ARG A 560 -6.42 -44.68 42.38
N LYS A 561 -6.46 -45.42 41.26
CA LYS A 561 -6.37 -44.86 39.91
C LYS A 561 -7.52 -43.90 39.60
N LYS A 562 -8.77 -44.27 39.93
CA LYS A 562 -9.94 -43.39 39.77
C LYS A 562 -9.80 -42.12 40.63
N LYS A 563 -9.44 -42.23 41.89
CA LYS A 563 -9.29 -41.10 42.82
C LYS A 563 -8.20 -40.11 42.37
N LEU A 564 -7.09 -40.60 41.81
CA LEU A 564 -6.03 -39.77 41.27
C LEU A 564 -6.47 -39.04 39.99
N LEU A 565 -7.22 -39.69 39.12
CA LEU A 565 -7.79 -39.08 37.92
C LEU A 565 -8.84 -38.02 38.25
N GLU A 566 -9.69 -38.25 39.27
CA GLU A 566 -10.67 -37.26 39.75
C GLU A 566 -9.99 -36.05 40.34
N LYS A 567 -8.98 -36.22 41.21
CA LYS A 567 -8.18 -35.11 41.73
C LYS A 567 -7.48 -34.29 40.63
N GLN A 568 -6.98 -34.96 39.60
CA GLN A 568 -6.39 -34.28 38.44
C GLN A 568 -7.45 -33.47 37.68
N LYS A 569 -8.67 -34.02 37.49
CA LYS A 569 -9.78 -33.34 36.85
C LYS A 569 -10.26 -32.11 37.62
N GLU A 570 -10.38 -32.23 38.96
CA GLU A 570 -10.72 -31.12 39.84
C GLU A 570 -9.63 -30.02 39.84
N GLY A 571 -8.35 -30.42 39.92
CA GLY A 571 -7.22 -29.48 39.84
C GLY A 571 -7.23 -28.70 38.54
N LYS A 572 -7.48 -29.34 37.40
CA LYS A 572 -7.62 -28.68 36.11
C LYS A 572 -8.80 -27.70 36.05
N LYS A 573 -9.94 -28.08 36.66
CA LYS A 573 -11.12 -27.23 36.75
C LYS A 573 -10.85 -25.96 37.56
N ARG A 574 -10.11 -26.07 38.68
CA ARG A 574 -9.69 -24.90 39.50
C ARG A 574 -8.70 -24.03 38.74
N MET A 575 -7.70 -24.58 38.04
CA MET A 575 -6.75 -23.82 37.25
C MET A 575 -7.42 -23.06 36.12
N LYS A 576 -8.44 -23.65 35.47
CA LYS A 576 -9.23 -22.97 34.43
C LYS A 576 -9.99 -21.76 34.97
N GLN A 577 -10.39 -21.74 36.25
CA GLN A 577 -11.11 -20.62 36.87
C GLN A 577 -10.19 -19.44 37.25
N VAL A 578 -8.88 -19.66 37.35
CA VAL A 578 -7.88 -18.68 37.83
C VAL A 578 -6.90 -18.26 36.73
N GLY A 579 -6.73 -19.08 35.67
CA GLY A 579 -5.74 -18.83 34.63
C GLY A 579 -6.30 -18.07 33.46
N THR A 580 -5.65 -16.99 33.06
CA THR A 580 -5.83 -16.35 31.76
C THR A 580 -5.11 -17.17 30.68
N VAL A 581 -5.74 -17.34 29.52
CA VAL A 581 -5.13 -18.03 28.38
C VAL A 581 -4.17 -17.08 27.68
N GLU A 582 -2.91 -17.44 27.61
CA GLU A 582 -1.92 -16.72 26.82
C GLU A 582 -2.19 -16.98 25.34
N ILE A 583 -2.50 -15.92 24.58
CA ILE A 583 -2.75 -15.97 23.14
C ILE A 583 -1.48 -15.48 22.45
N PRO A 584 -0.76 -16.34 21.71
CA PRO A 584 0.44 -15.93 20.98
C PRO A 584 0.11 -14.89 19.88
N GLN A 585 1.07 -14.06 19.54
CA GLN A 585 0.95 -13.04 18.49
C GLN A 585 0.53 -13.64 17.14
N GLU A 586 1.07 -14.80 16.80
CA GLU A 586 0.76 -15.54 15.57
C GLU A 586 -0.72 -15.91 15.45
N ALA A 587 -1.45 -15.98 16.56
CA ALA A 587 -2.88 -16.27 16.55
C ALA A 587 -3.70 -15.12 15.93
N PHE A 588 -3.28 -13.87 16.07
CA PHE A 588 -3.94 -12.72 15.47
C PHE A 588 -3.69 -12.66 13.96
N LEU A 589 -2.51 -13.08 13.51
CA LEU A 589 -2.15 -13.17 12.10
C LEU A 589 -2.73 -14.43 11.42
N ALA A 590 -3.09 -15.46 12.19
CA ALA A 590 -3.61 -16.71 11.65
C ALA A 590 -4.94 -16.54 10.90
N ILE A 591 -5.72 -15.52 11.25
CA ILE A 591 -6.99 -15.19 10.57
C ILE A 591 -6.73 -14.77 9.12
N LEU A 592 -5.56 -14.16 8.85
CA LEU A 592 -5.14 -13.70 7.53
C LEU A 592 -4.73 -14.86 6.60
N ARG A 593 -4.17 -15.93 7.17
CA ARG A 593 -3.57 -17.05 6.44
C ARG A 593 -4.49 -18.28 6.38
N VAL A 594 -5.78 -18.07 6.41
CA VAL A 594 -6.74 -19.16 6.28
C VAL A 594 -6.82 -19.59 4.81
N GLU A 595 -6.19 -20.69 4.47
CA GLU A 595 -6.26 -21.31 3.15
C GLU A 595 -7.62 -21.99 2.97
N GLU A 596 -8.41 -21.55 1.99
CA GLU A 596 -9.53 -22.35 1.47
C GLU A 596 -8.93 -23.51 0.65
N LYS A 597 -9.15 -24.73 1.09
CA LYS A 597 -8.82 -25.94 0.32
C LYS A 597 -9.83 -26.18 -0.79
#